data_35e6874984a54e5bf60b781bbcfbccdc
#
_entry.id   35e6874984a54e5bf60b781bbcfbccdc
#
_cell.length_a   1.000
_cell.length_b   1.000
_cell.length_c   1.000
_cell.angle_alpha   90.00
_cell.angle_beta   90.00
_cell.angle_gamma   90.00
#
_symmetry.space_group_name_H-M   'P 1'
#
loop_
_entity.id
_entity.type
_entity.pdbx_description
1 polymer ?
#
loop_
_entity_poly.entity_id
_entity_poly.type
_entity_poly.pdbx_seq_one_letter_code
_entity_poly.pdbx_strand_id
1 'polypeptide(L)'
;GELNYYIFSDDIDWCEKNFKFLKKKFIVDHSFAGKKFINYLYLMTNFKFYIIPNSTFAWWGAWLSQIEKKIVIAPKKWSGLHDNDKIDIVPNNWIKL
;
A
#
# COMPACT_ATOMS: atom_id res chain seq x y z
N GLY A 1 -9.09 10.58 -15.95
CA GLY A 1 -7.80 11.22 -15.93
C GLY A 1 -6.65 10.26 -15.66
N GLU A 2 -5.46 10.76 -15.84
CA GLU A 2 -4.27 9.97 -15.60
C GLU A 2 -4.02 9.80 -14.11
N LEU A 3 -3.60 8.59 -13.72
CA LEU A 3 -3.26 8.30 -12.35
C LEU A 3 -1.79 8.58 -12.08
N ASN A 4 -1.51 9.13 -10.91
CA ASN A 4 -0.17 9.26 -10.39
C ASN A 4 0.07 8.13 -9.40
N TYR A 5 1.19 7.43 -9.55
CA TYR A 5 1.51 6.28 -8.70
C TYR A 5 2.58 6.65 -7.70
N TYR A 6 2.31 6.40 -6.43
CA TYR A 6 3.28 6.57 -5.35
C TYR A 6 3.65 5.20 -4.83
N ILE A 7 4.91 4.83 -4.98
CA ILE A 7 5.40 3.49 -4.69
C ILE A 7 6.22 3.54 -3.40
N PHE A 8 5.77 2.79 -2.39
CA PHE A 8 6.44 2.66 -1.11
C PHE A 8 7.09 1.29 -1.04
N SER A 9 8.40 1.25 -0.83
CA SER A 9 9.14 0.00 -0.80
C SER A 9 10.44 0.18 -0.04
N ASP A 10 10.95 -0.91 0.52
CA ASP A 10 12.30 -0.95 1.08
C ASP A 10 13.33 -1.31 0.01
N ASP A 11 12.91 -1.66 -1.19
CA ASP A 11 13.80 -1.99 -2.30
C ASP A 11 13.56 -1.05 -3.49
N ILE A 12 14.13 0.14 -3.38
CA ILE A 12 13.93 1.20 -4.37
C ILE A 12 14.52 0.81 -5.73
N ASP A 13 15.67 0.17 -5.75
CA ASP A 13 16.31 -0.24 -6.99
C ASP A 13 15.45 -1.23 -7.76
N TRP A 14 14.87 -2.19 -7.05
CA TRP A 14 13.94 -3.14 -7.67
C TRP A 14 12.75 -2.42 -8.30
N CYS A 15 12.19 -1.45 -7.59
CA CYS A 15 11.05 -0.68 -8.06
C CYS A 15 11.40 0.12 -9.30
N GLU A 16 12.56 0.74 -9.34
CA GLU A 16 12.97 1.50 -10.51
C GLU A 16 13.11 0.62 -11.75
N LYS A 17 13.61 -0.60 -11.57
CA LYS A 17 13.76 -1.54 -12.68
C LYS A 17 12.44 -2.13 -13.15
N ASN A 18 11.54 -2.44 -12.23
CA ASN A 18 10.35 -3.22 -12.55
C ASN A 18 9.11 -2.39 -12.84
N PHE A 19 9.09 -1.11 -12.47
CA PHE A 19 7.95 -0.23 -12.72
C PHE A 19 8.21 0.81 -13.80
N LYS A 20 9.13 0.54 -14.71
CA LYS A 20 9.43 1.47 -15.81
C LYS A 20 8.23 1.72 -16.71
N PHE A 21 7.29 0.78 -16.79
CA PHE A 21 6.10 0.93 -17.61
C PHE A 21 5.13 1.98 -17.05
N LEU A 22 5.27 2.39 -15.80
CA LEU A 22 4.45 3.45 -15.22
C LEU A 22 5.07 4.81 -15.53
N LYS A 23 4.38 5.63 -16.29
CA LYS A 23 4.93 6.91 -16.75
C LYS A 23 4.91 7.97 -15.65
N LYS A 24 3.85 8.03 -14.86
CA LYS A 24 3.70 9.01 -13.79
C LYS A 24 3.81 8.31 -12.45
N LYS A 25 5.04 8.10 -12.00
CA LYS A 25 5.29 7.46 -10.72
C LYS A 25 6.27 8.27 -9.90
N PHE A 26 6.12 8.18 -8.60
CA PHE A 26 7.06 8.70 -7.62
C PHE A 26 7.42 7.56 -6.67
N ILE A 27 8.69 7.19 -6.64
CA ILE A 27 9.16 6.16 -5.71
C ILE A 27 9.55 6.87 -4.43
N VAL A 28 8.83 6.59 -3.35
CA VAL A 28 9.02 7.26 -2.06
C VAL A 28 10.23 6.65 -1.38
N ASP A 29 11.28 7.44 -1.24
CA ASP A 29 12.50 6.96 -0.60
C ASP A 29 12.48 7.18 0.91
N HIS A 30 13.52 6.69 1.58
CA HIS A 30 13.57 6.72 3.04
C HIS A 30 13.74 8.12 3.63
N SER A 31 14.02 9.15 2.82
CA SER A 31 14.10 10.52 3.32
C SER A 31 12.75 11.02 3.85
N PHE A 32 11.65 10.41 3.43
CA PHE A 32 10.31 10.75 3.88
C PHE A 32 9.86 9.95 5.11
N ALA A 33 10.69 9.03 5.61
CA ALA A 33 10.25 8.11 6.65
C ALA A 33 10.07 8.75 8.02
N GLY A 34 10.93 9.70 8.37
CA GLY A 34 10.91 10.29 9.72
C GLY A 34 11.37 9.27 10.76
N LYS A 35 11.18 9.62 12.04
CA LYS A 35 11.52 8.71 13.13
C LYS A 35 10.52 7.56 13.16
N LYS A 36 11.01 6.33 13.24
CA LYS A 36 10.19 5.11 13.30
C LYS A 36 9.16 5.05 12.17
N PHE A 37 9.49 5.63 11.02
CA PHE A 37 8.63 5.62 9.84
C PHE A 37 7.26 6.27 10.03
N ILE A 38 7.13 7.14 11.02
CA ILE A 38 5.85 7.83 11.28
C ILE A 38 5.42 8.69 10.08
N ASN A 39 6.35 9.45 9.50
CA ASN A 39 6.03 10.27 8.34
C ASN A 39 5.64 9.44 7.13
N TYR A 40 6.26 8.28 6.97
CA TYR A 40 5.92 7.34 5.92
C TYR A 40 4.46 6.88 6.06
N LEU A 41 4.10 6.46 7.27
CA LEU A 41 2.74 6.02 7.53
C LEU A 41 1.73 7.15 7.29
N TYR A 42 2.03 8.34 7.78
CA TYR A 42 1.17 9.49 7.57
C TYR A 42 0.97 9.78 6.08
N LEU A 43 2.05 9.77 5.30
CA LEU A 43 1.97 9.98 3.87
C LEU A 43 1.09 8.92 3.20
N MET A 44 1.22 7.66 3.64
CA MET A 44 0.44 6.57 3.09
C MET A 44 -1.07 6.73 3.31
N THR A 45 -1.50 7.47 4.32
CA THR A 45 -2.93 7.64 4.60
C THR A 45 -3.63 8.64 3.68
N ASN A 46 -2.89 9.31 2.79
CA ASN A 46 -3.43 10.41 1.98
C ASN A 46 -3.84 10.02 0.57
N PHE A 47 -4.04 8.75 0.31
CA PHE A 47 -4.38 8.28 -1.02
C PHE A 47 -5.80 7.73 -1.07
N LYS A 48 -6.37 7.71 -2.27
CA LYS A 48 -7.70 7.18 -2.50
C LYS A 48 -7.65 5.72 -2.97
N PHE A 49 -6.60 5.35 -3.70
CA PHE A 49 -6.45 4.00 -4.24
C PHE A 49 -5.23 3.35 -3.63
N TYR A 50 -5.39 2.11 -3.20
CA TYR A 50 -4.34 1.34 -2.55
C TYR A 50 -4.23 -0.04 -3.17
N ILE A 51 -3.02 -0.45 -3.49
CA ILE A 51 -2.69 -1.84 -3.79
C ILE A 51 -1.63 -2.23 -2.77
N ILE A 52 -1.98 -3.10 -1.84
CA ILE A 52 -1.09 -3.42 -0.72
C ILE A 52 -0.70 -4.89 -0.72
N PRO A 53 0.54 -5.20 -0.32
CA PRO A 53 0.94 -6.59 -0.07
C PRO A 53 0.47 -7.04 1.31
N ASN A 54 0.86 -8.25 1.69
CA ASN A 54 0.60 -8.76 3.04
C ASN A 54 1.56 -8.15 4.06
N SER A 55 1.50 -6.83 4.20
CA SER A 55 2.35 -6.04 5.08
C SER A 55 1.48 -5.33 6.10
N THR A 56 1.79 -5.51 7.37
CA THR A 56 1.07 -4.85 8.45
C THR A 56 1.17 -3.32 8.33
N PHE A 57 2.33 -2.83 7.96
CA PHE A 57 2.54 -1.39 7.78
C PHE A 57 1.66 -0.84 6.67
N ALA A 58 1.62 -1.51 5.52
CA ALA A 58 0.78 -1.10 4.40
C ALA A 58 -0.71 -1.20 4.77
N TRP A 59 -1.10 -2.23 5.51
CA TRP A 59 -2.46 -2.40 6.00
C TRP A 59 -2.91 -1.20 6.83
N TRP A 60 -2.06 -0.75 7.77
CA TRP A 60 -2.37 0.42 8.59
C TRP A 60 -2.49 1.68 7.75
N GLY A 61 -1.62 1.86 6.76
CA GLY A 61 -1.71 3.02 5.88
C GLY A 61 -3.06 3.11 5.17
N ALA A 62 -3.53 1.99 4.65
CA ALA A 62 -4.83 1.94 3.98
C ALA A 62 -5.99 2.07 4.97
N TRP A 63 -5.90 1.38 6.12
CA TRP A 63 -6.96 1.41 7.13
C TRP A 63 -7.17 2.80 7.70
N LEU A 64 -6.09 3.51 8.01
CA LEU A 64 -6.16 4.84 8.63
C LEU A 64 -6.57 5.94 7.66
N SER A 65 -6.57 5.68 6.36
CA SER A 65 -7.03 6.68 5.38
C SER A 65 -8.49 7.01 5.63
N GLN A 66 -8.78 8.30 5.78
CA GLN A 66 -10.14 8.80 5.98
C GLN A 66 -10.74 9.35 4.69
N ILE A 67 -10.11 9.11 3.56
CA ILE A 67 -10.62 9.58 2.28
C ILE A 67 -11.86 8.77 1.93
N GLU A 68 -12.96 9.46 1.67
CA GLU A 68 -14.21 8.81 1.31
C GLU A 68 -14.06 8.07 -0.02
N LYS A 69 -14.76 6.95 -0.12
CA LYS A 69 -14.75 6.12 -1.33
C LYS A 69 -13.36 5.61 -1.69
N LYS A 70 -12.49 5.46 -0.70
CA LYS A 70 -11.19 4.84 -0.97
C LYS A 70 -11.38 3.41 -1.47
N ILE A 71 -10.49 2.99 -2.36
CA ILE A 71 -10.50 1.64 -2.90
C ILE A 71 -9.19 0.97 -2.50
N VAL A 72 -9.28 -0.18 -1.82
CA VAL A 72 -8.12 -0.92 -1.35
C VAL A 72 -8.13 -2.31 -1.96
N ILE A 73 -7.06 -2.68 -2.62
CA ILE A 73 -6.84 -4.00 -3.17
C ILE A 73 -5.79 -4.68 -2.32
N ALA A 74 -6.14 -5.81 -1.74
CA ALA A 74 -5.28 -6.56 -0.82
C ALA A 74 -5.19 -8.02 -1.23
N PRO A 75 -4.15 -8.75 -0.79
CA PRO A 75 -4.04 -10.16 -1.15
C PRO A 75 -5.11 -10.99 -0.45
N LYS A 76 -5.60 -12.01 -1.15
CA LYS A 76 -6.59 -12.93 -0.60
C LYS A 76 -6.01 -13.76 0.54
N LYS A 77 -4.74 -14.15 0.43
CA LYS A 77 -4.03 -14.88 1.48
C LYS A 77 -3.08 -13.94 2.18
N TRP A 78 -3.43 -13.57 3.41
CA TRP A 78 -2.63 -12.61 4.17
C TRP A 78 -1.35 -13.23 4.71
N SER A 79 -1.46 -14.38 5.36
CA SER A 79 -0.28 -15.15 5.70
C SER A 79 -0.12 -16.24 4.65
N GLY A 80 1.07 -16.68 4.35
CA GLY A 80 1.27 -17.73 3.35
C GLY A 80 0.58 -19.07 3.67
N LEU A 81 0.02 -19.19 4.88
CA LEU A 81 -0.53 -20.45 5.38
C LEU A 81 -2.05 -20.49 5.44
N HIS A 82 -2.72 -19.33 5.49
CA HIS A 82 -4.16 -19.26 5.72
C HIS A 82 -4.85 -18.28 4.78
N ASP A 83 -6.07 -18.59 4.41
CA ASP A 83 -6.93 -17.66 3.68
C ASP A 83 -7.41 -16.57 4.64
N ASN A 84 -7.72 -15.39 4.09
CA ASN A 84 -8.23 -14.27 4.88
C ASN A 84 -9.55 -14.61 5.55
N ASP A 85 -10.32 -15.57 5.02
CA ASP A 85 -11.55 -16.01 5.63
C ASP A 85 -11.33 -16.58 7.04
N LYS A 86 -10.13 -17.11 7.31
CA LYS A 86 -9.78 -17.67 8.61
C LYS A 86 -9.11 -16.66 9.54
N ILE A 87 -8.49 -15.62 8.98
CA ILE A 87 -7.77 -14.65 9.77
C ILE A 87 -8.60 -13.39 10.03
N ASP A 88 -9.55 -13.10 9.17
CA ASP A 88 -10.48 -11.98 9.29
C ASP A 88 -9.75 -10.63 9.53
N ILE A 89 -8.63 -10.44 8.86
CA ILE A 89 -7.83 -9.23 9.00
C ILE A 89 -8.14 -8.20 7.91
N VAL A 90 -8.62 -8.67 6.76
CA VAL A 90 -8.94 -7.81 5.62
C VAL A 90 -10.42 -7.43 5.67
N PRO A 91 -10.73 -6.12 5.78
CA PRO A 91 -12.13 -5.68 5.80
C PRO A 91 -12.93 -6.17 4.60
N ASN A 92 -14.22 -6.42 4.80
CA ASN A 92 -15.08 -6.94 3.75
C ASN A 92 -15.25 -6.01 2.57
N ASN A 93 -15.11 -4.70 2.79
CA ASN A 93 -15.24 -3.72 1.71
C ASN A 93 -13.94 -3.50 0.92
N TRP A 94 -12.86 -4.22 1.27
CA TRP A 94 -11.65 -4.21 0.47
C TRP A 94 -11.71 -5.29 -0.60
N ILE A 95 -11.08 -5.02 -1.74
CA ILE A 95 -11.02 -5.99 -2.84
C ILE A 95 -9.90 -6.99 -2.55
N LYS A 96 -10.23 -8.27 -2.58
CA LYS A 96 -9.28 -9.35 -2.31
C LYS A 96 -8.90 -10.05 -3.61
N LEU A 97 -7.61 -10.13 -3.87
CA LEU A 97 -7.10 -10.80 -5.06
C LEU A 97 -6.36 -12.09 -4.71
#